data_347dbacce1a59be85e31c6793af4be45
#
_entry.id   347dbacce1a59be85e31c6793af4be45
#
_cell.length_a   1.000
_cell.length_b   1.000
_cell.length_c   1.000
_cell.angle_alpha   90.00
_cell.angle_beta   90.00
_cell.angle_gamma   90.00
#
_symmetry.space_group_name_H-M   'P 1'
#
loop_
_entity.id
_entity.type
_entity.pdbx_description
1 polymer ?
#
loop_
_entity_poly.entity_id
_entity_poly.type
_entity_poly.pdbx_seq_one_letter_code
_entity_poly.pdbx_strand_id
1 'polypeptide(L)'
;MAVTECGDDLPEIRWASSSGLNGRMYMEGIGCANMTNLYQTRVGSDGWTAKGPIYVLDDDNDIVYSPDEITGKWLLSSDLFIREGAVFYCVGRSLGGDCDELRIQSTGSTDFNEVRGHGGSLYFENTTVTSWDPAKNAPQTEYEDGRSFLNCVSEYAPTVDCAGMSKNDFGECRMDIINSEIGYLGYHDSESYGLTWKVRGFCTNKANPEVFDNTNVYGDINGSDIHHMYYGMYSYGHQGGRWTDNKMHDNHKYGFDPHDDSDYLIIARNEVYSNVNHGIIASRRCNNIKIYDNTVYDGGSDAAGIFLHRSSDSAEIYGNNVKNMQGPGIAILESFDADIYDNVFENVTHGIRISLGGGNNYVHGNTFKHCSGYGLFTYMGSDDPEKTEDGRPGENIFNDNKIEETAYGIYIKEGDNTSIFGNTFTGTEKVLFTMANDTTWSGNVVPSDACTKNANVMNGETIYRSTFTSETTNLPDDC
;
A
#
# COMPACT_ATOMS: atom_id res chain seq x y z
N MET A 1 15.10 7.53 -12.07
CA MET A 1 16.06 8.34 -12.86
C MET A 1 15.90 9.77 -12.35
N ALA A 2 16.96 10.43 -11.99
CA ALA A 2 16.84 11.86 -11.66
C ALA A 2 16.55 12.65 -12.96
N VAL A 3 15.79 13.74 -12.85
CA VAL A 3 15.47 14.67 -13.97
C VAL A 3 16.72 15.14 -14.76
N THR A 4 17.89 14.99 -14.17
CA THR A 4 19.20 15.33 -14.78
C THR A 4 19.63 14.40 -15.93
N GLU A 5 18.88 13.33 -16.22
CA GLU A 5 19.16 12.40 -17.33
C GLU A 5 18.28 12.62 -18.56
N CYS A 6 17.37 13.59 -18.51
CA CYS A 6 16.62 14.03 -19.69
C CYS A 6 17.55 14.83 -20.60
N GLY A 7 17.92 14.26 -21.74
CA GLY A 7 18.58 15.01 -22.81
C GLY A 7 17.70 16.15 -23.34
N ASP A 8 18.26 17.01 -24.18
CA ASP A 8 17.52 18.11 -24.82
C ASP A 8 16.47 17.65 -25.87
N ASP A 9 16.35 16.34 -26.05
CA ASP A 9 15.43 15.75 -27.03
C ASP A 9 14.00 15.69 -26.48
N LEU A 10 13.06 16.21 -27.26
CA LEU A 10 11.63 16.10 -26.97
C LEU A 10 11.07 14.80 -27.59
N PRO A 11 10.18 14.09 -26.90
CA PRO A 11 9.43 12.99 -27.49
C PRO A 11 8.46 13.50 -28.56
N GLU A 12 7.94 12.61 -29.40
CA GLU A 12 6.85 12.97 -30.28
C GLU A 12 5.58 13.24 -29.46
N ILE A 13 5.00 14.43 -29.63
CA ILE A 13 3.76 14.82 -28.96
C ILE A 13 2.68 14.97 -29.99
N ARG A 14 1.60 14.18 -29.86
CA ARG A 14 0.46 14.22 -30.78
C ARG A 14 -0.88 14.16 -30.04
N TRP A 15 -1.89 14.67 -30.69
CA TRP A 15 -3.27 14.66 -30.22
C TRP A 15 -4.17 13.77 -31.09
N ALA A 16 -5.07 12.99 -30.46
CA ALA A 16 -6.08 12.18 -31.12
C ALA A 16 -7.46 12.48 -30.54
N SER A 17 -8.24 13.28 -31.22
CA SER A 17 -9.57 13.72 -30.79
C SER A 17 -10.61 12.60 -30.71
N SER A 18 -10.39 11.47 -31.38
CA SER A 18 -11.28 10.30 -31.38
C SER A 18 -10.94 9.24 -30.36
N SER A 19 -9.91 9.47 -29.54
CA SER A 19 -9.45 8.53 -28.53
C SER A 19 -9.85 9.01 -27.12
N GLY A 20 -10.24 8.08 -26.23
CA GLY A 20 -10.67 8.41 -24.87
C GLY A 20 -12.02 9.16 -24.82
N LEU A 21 -12.42 9.60 -23.63
CA LEU A 21 -13.67 10.35 -23.43
C LEU A 21 -13.60 11.76 -24.01
N ASN A 22 -12.50 12.46 -23.79
CA ASN A 22 -12.26 13.85 -24.19
C ASN A 22 -11.11 14.01 -25.18
N GLY A 23 -10.77 12.94 -25.92
CA GLY A 23 -9.57 12.86 -26.71
C GLY A 23 -8.35 12.42 -25.89
N ARG A 24 -7.22 12.23 -26.57
CA ARG A 24 -6.01 11.73 -25.92
C ARG A 24 -4.76 12.39 -26.49
N MET A 25 -3.91 12.87 -25.58
CA MET A 25 -2.55 13.26 -25.91
C MET A 25 -1.61 12.07 -25.73
N TYR A 26 -0.65 11.97 -26.63
CA TYR A 26 0.42 10.99 -26.56
C TYR A 26 1.77 11.68 -26.54
N MET A 27 2.64 11.18 -25.69
CA MET A 27 4.10 11.42 -25.69
C MET A 27 4.75 10.09 -26.03
N GLU A 28 5.42 9.98 -27.15
CA GLU A 28 5.96 8.71 -27.67
C GLU A 28 7.43 8.85 -28.05
N GLY A 29 8.22 7.79 -27.82
CA GLY A 29 9.66 7.78 -28.10
C GLY A 29 10.52 8.36 -26.98
N ILE A 30 11.82 8.24 -27.16
CA ILE A 30 12.82 8.68 -26.16
C ILE A 30 12.84 10.20 -26.07
N GLY A 31 12.79 10.73 -24.88
CA GLY A 31 12.86 12.15 -24.59
C GLY A 31 12.02 12.54 -23.37
N CYS A 32 12.14 13.81 -22.97
CA CYS A 32 11.44 14.33 -21.81
C CYS A 32 10.60 15.55 -22.19
N ALA A 33 9.41 15.66 -21.61
CA ALA A 33 8.58 16.84 -21.75
C ALA A 33 7.85 17.20 -20.46
N ASN A 34 7.64 18.49 -20.28
CA ASN A 34 6.90 19.10 -19.19
C ASN A 34 5.55 19.68 -19.68
N MET A 35 4.82 20.33 -18.80
CA MET A 35 3.52 20.91 -19.15
C MET A 35 3.63 22.01 -20.21
N THR A 36 4.68 22.84 -20.18
CA THR A 36 4.93 23.88 -21.18
C THR A 36 5.19 23.29 -22.56
N ASN A 37 5.94 22.20 -22.66
CA ASN A 37 6.17 21.49 -23.91
C ASN A 37 4.86 20.95 -24.50
N LEU A 38 4.03 20.31 -23.67
CA LEU A 38 2.70 19.84 -24.08
C LEU A 38 1.81 20.99 -24.53
N TYR A 39 1.80 22.10 -23.79
CA TYR A 39 1.03 23.29 -24.10
C TYR A 39 1.46 23.94 -25.41
N GLN A 40 2.76 24.07 -25.65
CA GLN A 40 3.28 24.68 -26.89
C GLN A 40 3.02 23.83 -28.13
N THR A 41 3.11 22.51 -28.01
CA THR A 41 2.89 21.58 -29.13
C THR A 41 1.43 21.55 -29.58
N ARG A 42 0.45 21.89 -28.72
CA ARG A 42 -0.97 21.99 -29.08
C ARG A 42 -1.26 22.96 -30.26
N VAL A 43 -0.35 23.89 -30.54
CA VAL A 43 -0.48 24.91 -31.58
C VAL A 43 0.15 24.45 -32.90
N GLY A 44 0.36 23.15 -33.09
CA GLY A 44 0.96 22.58 -34.30
C GLY A 44 0.11 22.73 -35.57
N SER A 45 0.66 22.25 -36.68
CA SER A 45 0.20 22.45 -38.07
C SER A 45 -1.21 21.95 -38.38
N ASP A 46 -1.87 21.26 -37.48
CA ASP A 46 -3.20 20.64 -37.70
C ASP A 46 -4.36 21.53 -37.26
N GLY A 47 -4.09 22.78 -36.90
CA GLY A 47 -5.13 23.77 -36.64
C GLY A 47 -5.82 23.59 -35.29
N TRP A 48 -5.13 23.09 -34.28
CA TRP A 48 -5.59 23.15 -32.90
C TRP A 48 -5.91 24.59 -32.53
N THR A 49 -7.19 24.87 -32.44
CA THR A 49 -7.63 26.18 -32.00
C THR A 49 -7.37 26.37 -30.53
N ALA A 50 -7.42 27.60 -30.04
CA ALA A 50 -7.22 28.03 -28.65
C ALA A 50 -8.05 27.30 -27.57
N LYS A 51 -8.63 26.15 -27.88
CA LYS A 51 -9.40 25.26 -27.00
C LYS A 51 -8.78 23.87 -26.92
N GLY A 52 -7.44 23.81 -26.87
CA GLY A 52 -6.72 22.52 -26.68
C GLY A 52 -7.00 21.91 -25.33
N PRO A 53 -6.59 20.64 -25.09
CA PRO A 53 -6.90 19.90 -23.86
C PRO A 53 -6.05 20.35 -22.66
N ILE A 54 -5.19 21.33 -22.80
CA ILE A 54 -4.33 21.86 -21.74
C ILE A 54 -4.50 23.37 -21.65
N TYR A 55 -4.77 23.84 -20.46
CA TYR A 55 -4.98 25.26 -20.19
C TYR A 55 -4.08 25.71 -19.03
N VAL A 56 -3.60 26.94 -19.15
CA VAL A 56 -2.96 27.67 -18.03
C VAL A 56 -4.08 28.33 -17.23
N LEU A 57 -4.00 28.25 -15.92
CA LEU A 57 -4.92 28.91 -15.00
C LEU A 57 -4.25 30.12 -14.35
N ASP A 58 -4.98 31.18 -14.14
CA ASP A 58 -4.52 32.33 -13.34
C ASP A 58 -4.72 32.10 -11.82
N ASP A 59 -4.50 33.16 -11.04
CA ASP A 59 -4.65 33.07 -9.58
C ASP A 59 -6.11 32.92 -9.13
N ASP A 60 -7.07 33.37 -9.92
CA ASP A 60 -8.50 33.21 -9.69
C ASP A 60 -9.03 31.87 -10.23
N ASN A 61 -8.14 31.05 -10.79
CA ASN A 61 -8.41 29.75 -11.46
C ASN A 61 -9.18 29.86 -12.77
N ASP A 62 -9.17 31.02 -13.40
CA ASP A 62 -9.73 31.21 -14.71
C ASP A 62 -8.76 30.77 -15.80
N ILE A 63 -9.31 30.24 -16.92
CA ILE A 63 -8.53 29.81 -18.07
C ILE A 63 -7.92 31.01 -18.80
N VAL A 64 -6.60 30.99 -18.93
CA VAL A 64 -5.86 31.99 -19.71
C VAL A 64 -5.51 31.40 -21.07
N TYR A 65 -6.17 31.87 -22.13
CA TYR A 65 -6.00 31.33 -23.50
C TYR A 65 -4.70 31.72 -24.18
N SER A 66 -4.07 32.80 -23.79
CA SER A 66 -2.80 33.27 -24.35
C SER A 66 -2.00 33.95 -23.25
N PRO A 67 -1.45 33.18 -22.29
CA PRO A 67 -0.73 33.76 -21.18
C PRO A 67 0.57 34.40 -21.63
N ASP A 68 0.83 35.62 -21.13
CA ASP A 68 2.13 36.27 -21.29
C ASP A 68 3.19 35.55 -20.44
N GLU A 69 2.76 34.89 -19.35
CA GLU A 69 3.59 34.13 -18.43
C GLU A 69 2.90 32.83 -18.03
N ILE A 70 3.68 31.76 -17.87
CA ILE A 70 3.20 30.47 -17.33
C ILE A 70 3.12 30.54 -15.80
N THR A 71 1.93 30.44 -15.26
CA THR A 71 1.65 30.53 -13.82
C THR A 71 2.11 29.33 -13.02
N GLY A 72 2.33 28.19 -13.70
CA GLY A 72 2.58 26.90 -13.05
C GLY A 72 1.31 26.14 -12.67
N LYS A 73 0.12 26.72 -12.87
CA LYS A 73 -1.16 26.07 -12.63
C LYS A 73 -1.78 25.61 -13.95
N TRP A 74 -2.11 24.33 -14.01
CA TRP A 74 -2.57 23.68 -15.24
C TRP A 74 -3.90 22.97 -15.07
N LEU A 75 -4.74 23.05 -16.11
CA LEU A 75 -5.91 22.18 -16.28
C LEU A 75 -5.70 21.27 -17.48
N LEU A 76 -5.69 19.97 -17.25
CA LEU A 76 -5.67 18.93 -18.27
C LEU A 76 -7.10 18.40 -18.46
N SER A 77 -7.66 18.58 -19.66
CA SER A 77 -9.02 18.17 -20.00
C SER A 77 -9.07 17.04 -21.04
N SER A 78 -8.03 16.24 -21.13
CA SER A 78 -7.96 15.01 -21.93
C SER A 78 -7.10 13.97 -21.23
N ASP A 79 -7.15 12.73 -21.69
CA ASP A 79 -6.16 11.74 -21.29
C ASP A 79 -4.76 12.14 -21.78
N LEU A 80 -3.73 11.79 -20.98
CA LEU A 80 -2.33 11.92 -21.33
C LEU A 80 -1.63 10.56 -21.21
N PHE A 81 -1.12 10.04 -22.32
CA PHE A 81 -0.40 8.77 -22.38
C PHE A 81 1.08 8.98 -22.72
N ILE A 82 1.93 8.44 -21.86
CA ILE A 82 3.39 8.50 -21.98
C ILE A 82 3.88 7.09 -22.34
N ARG A 83 4.55 6.95 -23.49
CA ARG A 83 4.89 5.65 -24.07
C ARG A 83 6.32 5.59 -24.58
N GLU A 84 6.78 4.37 -24.87
CA GLU A 84 8.00 4.09 -25.62
C GLU A 84 9.25 4.76 -25.03
N GLY A 85 9.35 4.81 -23.70
CA GLY A 85 10.49 5.41 -23.01
C GLY A 85 10.42 6.92 -22.82
N ALA A 86 9.35 7.60 -23.27
CA ALA A 86 9.13 9.01 -22.96
C ALA A 86 9.03 9.26 -21.45
N VAL A 87 9.45 10.43 -21.00
CA VAL A 87 9.34 10.84 -19.61
C VAL A 87 8.54 12.14 -19.51
N PHE A 88 7.43 12.08 -18.82
CA PHE A 88 6.68 13.25 -18.40
C PHE A 88 7.13 13.71 -17.02
N TYR A 89 7.43 14.99 -16.86
CA TYR A 89 7.73 15.54 -15.55
C TYR A 89 6.92 16.81 -15.26
N CYS A 90 6.31 16.80 -14.08
CA CYS A 90 5.59 17.90 -13.49
C CYS A 90 6.36 18.30 -12.22
N VAL A 91 7.19 19.32 -12.35
CA VAL A 91 8.09 19.81 -11.30
C VAL A 91 7.73 21.24 -10.97
N GLY A 92 7.63 21.55 -9.69
CA GLY A 92 7.29 22.89 -9.21
C GLY A 92 8.31 23.96 -9.62
N ARG A 93 7.83 25.19 -9.84
CA ARG A 93 8.65 26.33 -10.26
C ARG A 93 9.76 26.69 -9.27
N SER A 94 9.57 26.41 -8.00
CA SER A 94 10.62 26.60 -6.97
C SER A 94 11.86 25.76 -7.22
N LEU A 95 11.74 24.68 -7.99
CA LEU A 95 12.84 23.82 -8.43
C LEU A 95 13.25 24.04 -9.89
N GLY A 96 12.75 25.11 -10.51
CA GLY A 96 13.03 25.44 -11.91
C GLY A 96 12.14 24.74 -12.93
N GLY A 97 11.10 24.05 -12.48
CA GLY A 97 10.06 23.45 -13.33
C GLY A 97 8.99 24.46 -13.75
N ASP A 98 7.84 23.94 -14.19
CA ASP A 98 6.70 24.73 -14.70
C ASP A 98 5.35 24.25 -14.17
N CYS A 99 5.33 23.39 -13.16
CA CYS A 99 4.14 22.63 -12.76
C CYS A 99 3.97 22.68 -11.23
N ASP A 100 3.49 23.81 -10.71
CA ASP A 100 3.17 23.93 -9.27
C ASP A 100 1.87 23.17 -8.94
N GLU A 101 0.91 23.13 -9.90
CA GLU A 101 -0.36 22.48 -9.74
C GLU A 101 -0.86 21.88 -11.07
N LEU A 102 -1.20 20.59 -11.06
CA LEU A 102 -1.84 19.89 -12.16
C LEU A 102 -3.25 19.45 -11.77
N ARG A 103 -4.25 20.10 -12.33
CA ARG A 103 -5.66 19.73 -12.20
C ARG A 103 -6.07 18.85 -13.37
N ILE A 104 -6.58 17.67 -13.08
CA ILE A 104 -7.05 16.75 -14.10
C ILE A 104 -8.57 16.80 -14.09
N GLN A 105 -9.16 17.24 -15.20
CA GLN A 105 -10.61 17.43 -15.29
C GLN A 105 -11.38 16.15 -14.98
N SER A 106 -12.36 16.28 -14.10
CA SER A 106 -13.29 15.22 -13.70
C SER A 106 -14.62 15.85 -13.27
N THR A 107 -15.65 15.67 -14.05
CA THR A 107 -16.98 16.23 -13.78
C THR A 107 -18.03 15.18 -13.42
N GLY A 108 -17.68 13.88 -13.54
CA GLY A 108 -18.56 12.75 -13.21
C GLY A 108 -18.16 11.47 -13.92
N SER A 109 -19.01 10.47 -13.84
CA SER A 109 -18.76 9.09 -14.31
C SER A 109 -18.40 8.94 -15.79
N THR A 110 -18.76 9.89 -16.62
CA THR A 110 -18.53 9.86 -18.07
C THR A 110 -17.60 10.97 -18.57
N ASP A 111 -17.09 11.78 -17.66
CA ASP A 111 -16.24 12.92 -18.01
C ASP A 111 -15.13 13.07 -16.96
N PHE A 112 -14.14 12.21 -17.04
CA PHE A 112 -12.90 12.25 -16.26
C PHE A 112 -11.73 11.83 -17.17
N ASN A 113 -10.53 12.20 -16.79
CA ASN A 113 -9.32 11.95 -17.57
C ASN A 113 -8.27 11.22 -16.73
N GLU A 114 -7.35 10.57 -17.42
CA GLU A 114 -6.23 9.88 -16.80
C GLU A 114 -4.87 10.40 -17.30
N VAL A 115 -3.87 10.30 -16.42
CA VAL A 115 -2.46 10.42 -16.82
C VAL A 115 -1.83 9.03 -16.68
N ARG A 116 -1.36 8.48 -17.79
CA ARG A 116 -0.87 7.09 -17.82
C ARG A 116 0.53 7.00 -18.42
N GLY A 117 1.48 6.55 -17.64
CA GLY A 117 2.69 5.94 -18.17
C GLY A 117 2.37 4.53 -18.68
N HIS A 118 2.63 4.25 -19.95
CA HIS A 118 2.46 2.94 -20.57
C HIS A 118 3.76 2.56 -21.27
N GLY A 119 4.70 2.02 -20.52
CA GLY A 119 6.08 1.85 -20.96
C GLY A 119 6.87 3.16 -21.09
N GLY A 120 6.32 4.25 -20.56
CA GLY A 120 6.98 5.53 -20.34
C GLY A 120 6.94 5.88 -18.85
N SER A 121 7.59 6.94 -18.44
CA SER A 121 7.76 7.30 -17.04
C SER A 121 7.08 8.60 -16.66
N LEU A 122 6.66 8.69 -15.39
CA LEU A 122 6.02 9.85 -14.79
C LEU A 122 6.89 10.33 -13.62
N TYR A 123 7.09 11.62 -13.51
CA TYR A 123 7.84 12.21 -12.41
C TYR A 123 7.12 13.45 -11.89
N PHE A 124 6.78 13.42 -10.62
CA PHE A 124 6.14 14.52 -9.90
C PHE A 124 7.02 14.96 -8.75
N GLU A 125 7.38 16.24 -8.70
CA GLU A 125 8.19 16.76 -7.62
C GLU A 125 7.77 18.19 -7.26
N ASN A 126 7.51 18.38 -5.96
CA ASN A 126 7.13 19.68 -5.41
C ASN A 126 5.93 20.30 -6.16
N THR A 127 4.90 19.50 -6.37
CA THR A 127 3.69 19.84 -7.13
C THR A 127 2.43 19.32 -6.42
N THR A 128 1.29 19.91 -6.74
CA THR A 128 -0.03 19.41 -6.31
C THR A 128 -0.74 18.78 -7.51
N VAL A 129 -1.26 17.56 -7.36
CA VAL A 129 -2.07 16.88 -8.40
C VAL A 129 -3.42 16.50 -7.85
N THR A 130 -4.48 16.92 -8.53
CA THR A 130 -5.85 16.65 -8.07
C THR A 130 -6.82 16.44 -9.23
N SER A 131 -7.87 15.64 -9.01
CA SER A 131 -9.02 15.67 -9.89
C SER A 131 -9.82 16.95 -9.66
N TRP A 132 -10.33 17.54 -10.73
CA TRP A 132 -10.92 18.86 -10.67
C TRP A 132 -12.21 18.98 -11.44
N ASP A 133 -13.24 19.53 -10.83
CA ASP A 133 -14.46 19.93 -11.49
C ASP A 133 -14.43 21.42 -11.82
N PRO A 134 -14.16 21.79 -13.10
CA PRO A 134 -14.07 23.20 -13.47
C PRO A 134 -15.36 23.99 -13.25
N ALA A 135 -16.53 23.32 -13.34
CA ALA A 135 -17.81 23.98 -13.13
C ALA A 135 -18.07 24.34 -11.68
N LYS A 136 -17.52 23.55 -10.76
CA LYS A 136 -17.59 23.83 -9.32
C LYS A 136 -16.40 24.63 -8.80
N ASN A 137 -15.37 24.79 -9.63
CA ASN A 137 -14.06 25.35 -9.24
C ASN A 137 -13.52 24.70 -7.96
N ALA A 138 -13.54 23.36 -7.91
CA ALA A 138 -13.19 22.57 -6.72
C ALA A 138 -12.70 21.16 -7.10
N PRO A 139 -11.96 20.48 -6.21
CA PRO A 139 -11.65 19.07 -6.38
C PRO A 139 -12.91 18.21 -6.54
N GLN A 140 -12.86 17.19 -7.39
CA GLN A 140 -13.94 16.22 -7.51
C GLN A 140 -13.91 15.25 -6.33
N THR A 141 -14.92 15.29 -5.49
CA THR A 141 -15.01 14.47 -4.26
C THR A 141 -15.73 13.13 -4.45
N GLU A 142 -16.58 13.03 -5.49
CA GLU A 142 -17.39 11.84 -5.74
C GLU A 142 -16.55 10.72 -6.36
N TYR A 143 -16.23 9.71 -5.60
CA TYR A 143 -15.41 8.57 -6.03
C TYR A 143 -16.23 7.38 -6.57
N GLU A 144 -17.54 7.38 -6.43
CA GLU A 144 -18.40 6.31 -6.95
C GLU A 144 -18.71 6.48 -8.44
N ASP A 145 -18.66 7.70 -8.95
CA ASP A 145 -19.07 8.07 -10.31
C ASP A 145 -17.91 8.25 -11.31
N GLY A 146 -16.75 7.79 -10.99
CA GLY A 146 -15.55 7.98 -11.80
C GLY A 146 -14.86 9.30 -11.50
N ARG A 147 -13.56 9.22 -11.29
CA ARG A 147 -12.69 10.32 -10.90
C ARG A 147 -11.32 10.12 -11.53
N SER A 148 -10.64 11.20 -11.87
CA SER A 148 -9.32 11.16 -12.49
C SER A 148 -8.31 10.34 -11.69
N PHE A 149 -7.31 9.77 -12.36
CA PHE A 149 -6.29 8.95 -11.72
C PHE A 149 -4.94 9.01 -12.43
N LEU A 150 -3.89 8.61 -11.72
CA LEU A 150 -2.54 8.43 -12.23
C LEU A 150 -2.22 6.94 -12.31
N ASN A 151 -1.68 6.50 -13.44
CA ASN A 151 -1.45 5.09 -13.69
C ASN A 151 -0.07 4.86 -14.33
N CYS A 152 0.70 3.94 -13.77
CA CYS A 152 1.99 3.52 -14.30
C CYS A 152 1.89 2.05 -14.71
N VAL A 153 1.90 1.78 -15.99
CA VAL A 153 1.67 0.46 -16.56
C VAL A 153 2.88 -0.02 -17.33
N SER A 154 3.39 -1.16 -16.95
CA SER A 154 4.29 -1.98 -17.75
C SER A 154 3.49 -3.12 -18.36
N GLU A 155 3.64 -3.35 -19.64
CA GLU A 155 2.92 -4.40 -20.35
C GLU A 155 3.91 -5.32 -21.02
N TYR A 156 3.75 -6.62 -20.86
CA TYR A 156 4.54 -7.58 -21.59
C TYR A 156 3.81 -8.03 -22.86
N ALA A 157 4.60 -8.35 -23.87
CA ALA A 157 4.07 -8.77 -25.17
C ALA A 157 3.13 -9.98 -24.99
N PRO A 158 1.95 -9.97 -25.62
CA PRO A 158 1.02 -11.08 -25.57
C PRO A 158 1.63 -12.28 -26.27
N THR A 159 2.25 -13.15 -25.53
CA THR A 159 2.66 -14.49 -26.00
C THR A 159 1.69 -15.52 -25.45
N VAL A 160 1.44 -16.57 -26.19
CA VAL A 160 0.55 -17.66 -25.77
C VAL A 160 1.12 -18.43 -24.59
N ASP A 161 2.42 -18.28 -24.35
CA ASP A 161 3.17 -18.96 -23.29
C ASP A 161 3.97 -17.94 -22.46
N CYS A 162 3.66 -17.87 -21.16
CA CYS A 162 4.36 -17.02 -20.21
C CYS A 162 5.83 -17.37 -20.04
N ALA A 163 6.25 -18.60 -20.31
CA ALA A 163 7.62 -19.07 -20.17
C ALA A 163 8.61 -18.50 -21.20
N GLY A 164 8.13 -17.82 -22.22
CA GLY A 164 8.96 -17.22 -23.28
C GLY A 164 8.83 -15.70 -23.37
N MET A 165 8.36 -15.03 -22.32
CA MET A 165 8.09 -13.58 -22.35
C MET A 165 9.37 -12.77 -22.50
N SER A 166 9.35 -11.89 -23.48
CA SER A 166 10.30 -10.79 -23.60
C SER A 166 9.67 -9.50 -23.07
N LYS A 167 10.49 -8.56 -22.62
CA LYS A 167 10.01 -7.20 -22.34
C LYS A 167 9.22 -6.68 -23.54
N ASN A 168 8.10 -6.03 -23.25
CA ASN A 168 7.29 -5.36 -24.24
C ASN A 168 8.13 -4.30 -24.97
N ASP A 169 7.85 -4.08 -26.26
CA ASP A 169 8.47 -3.03 -27.06
C ASP A 169 8.19 -1.61 -26.52
N PHE A 170 7.13 -1.46 -25.71
CA PHE A 170 6.80 -0.21 -25.02
C PHE A 170 7.64 0.07 -23.75
N GLY A 171 8.34 -0.92 -23.24
CA GLY A 171 9.19 -0.79 -22.05
C GLY A 171 8.46 -0.92 -20.72
N GLU A 172 9.20 -0.67 -19.64
CA GLU A 172 8.68 -0.67 -18.28
C GLU A 172 8.37 0.76 -17.83
N CYS A 173 7.36 0.90 -16.98
CA CYS A 173 6.95 2.18 -16.42
C CYS A 173 7.60 2.42 -15.06
N ARG A 174 8.04 3.65 -14.84
CA ARG A 174 8.40 4.19 -13.53
C ARG A 174 7.56 5.43 -13.23
N MET A 175 7.01 5.53 -12.00
CA MET A 175 6.35 6.73 -11.52
C MET A 175 6.89 7.10 -10.15
N ASP A 176 7.51 8.28 -10.06
CA ASP A 176 8.04 8.82 -8.83
C ASP A 176 7.23 10.02 -8.35
N ILE A 177 6.97 10.11 -7.04
CA ILE A 177 6.22 11.18 -6.40
C ILE A 177 7.04 11.68 -5.22
N ILE A 178 7.57 12.89 -5.33
CA ILE A 178 8.54 13.45 -4.40
C ILE A 178 8.06 14.79 -3.87
N ASN A 179 8.00 14.96 -2.56
CA ASN A 179 7.62 16.21 -1.88
C ASN A 179 6.36 16.86 -2.48
N SER A 180 5.37 16.07 -2.83
CA SER A 180 4.19 16.51 -3.57
C SER A 180 2.91 16.24 -2.80
N GLU A 181 1.85 16.97 -3.11
CA GLU A 181 0.49 16.73 -2.61
C GLU A 181 -0.33 16.07 -3.72
N ILE A 182 -0.88 14.87 -3.43
CA ILE A 182 -1.73 14.14 -4.38
C ILE A 182 -3.07 13.85 -3.70
N GLY A 183 -4.15 14.38 -4.25
CA GLY A 183 -5.45 14.22 -3.59
C GLY A 183 -6.62 14.05 -4.54
N TYR A 184 -7.71 13.50 -4.01
CA TYR A 184 -8.99 13.36 -4.69
C TYR A 184 -8.93 12.57 -5.99
N LEU A 185 -8.06 11.57 -6.09
CA LEU A 185 -7.94 10.73 -7.27
C LEU A 185 -8.55 9.35 -7.05
N GLY A 186 -9.01 8.75 -8.17
CA GLY A 186 -9.44 7.37 -8.24
C GLY A 186 -10.89 7.10 -7.87
N TYR A 187 -11.38 5.96 -8.34
CA TYR A 187 -12.72 5.44 -8.07
C TYR A 187 -12.70 3.90 -8.06
N HIS A 188 -13.84 3.27 -7.87
CA HIS A 188 -13.96 1.84 -7.53
C HIS A 188 -13.63 0.85 -8.66
N ASP A 189 -13.42 1.29 -9.88
CA ASP A 189 -13.18 0.39 -11.01
C ASP A 189 -11.70 -0.02 -11.13
N SER A 190 -11.47 -1.13 -11.80
CA SER A 190 -10.15 -1.74 -11.95
C SER A 190 -9.14 -0.80 -12.62
N GLU A 191 -7.95 -0.73 -12.06
CA GLU A 191 -6.83 0.13 -12.52
C GLU A 191 -7.03 1.64 -12.34
N SER A 192 -8.13 2.07 -11.76
CA SER A 192 -8.49 3.49 -11.57
C SER A 192 -8.54 3.90 -10.10
N TYR A 193 -7.79 3.23 -9.23
CA TYR A 193 -7.87 3.39 -7.78
C TYR A 193 -7.27 4.70 -7.23
N GLY A 194 -6.63 5.49 -8.06
CA GLY A 194 -6.01 6.76 -7.69
C GLY A 194 -4.56 6.83 -8.12
N LEU A 195 -3.64 6.30 -7.32
CA LEU A 195 -2.26 6.04 -7.69
C LEU A 195 -2.09 4.55 -7.92
N THR A 196 -1.73 4.17 -9.15
CA THR A 196 -1.62 2.75 -9.51
C THR A 196 -0.32 2.46 -10.26
N TRP A 197 0.41 1.47 -9.80
CA TRP A 197 1.53 0.83 -10.51
C TRP A 197 1.11 -0.58 -10.88
N LYS A 198 1.14 -0.94 -12.16
CA LYS A 198 0.62 -2.23 -12.58
C LYS A 198 1.37 -2.86 -13.73
N VAL A 199 1.78 -4.11 -13.55
CA VAL A 199 2.14 -4.98 -14.66
C VAL A 199 0.86 -5.51 -15.31
N ARG A 200 0.72 -5.33 -16.61
CA ARG A 200 -0.42 -5.79 -17.40
C ARG A 200 0.04 -6.77 -18.46
N GLY A 201 -0.79 -7.77 -18.79
CA GLY A 201 -0.53 -8.71 -19.87
C GLY A 201 -1.48 -9.90 -19.87
N PHE A 202 -1.38 -10.71 -20.90
CA PHE A 202 -2.32 -11.80 -21.19
C PHE A 202 -1.83 -13.17 -20.73
N CYS A 203 -0.91 -13.23 -19.78
CA CYS A 203 -0.59 -14.50 -19.15
C CYS A 203 -1.79 -15.00 -18.37
N THR A 204 -2.41 -16.08 -18.83
CA THR A 204 -3.62 -16.64 -18.22
C THR A 204 -3.34 -17.35 -16.89
N ASN A 205 -2.08 -17.64 -16.60
CA ASN A 205 -1.70 -18.25 -15.33
C ASN A 205 -1.21 -17.18 -14.35
N LYS A 206 -2.14 -16.57 -13.62
CA LYS A 206 -1.85 -15.59 -12.58
C LYS A 206 -0.95 -16.10 -11.43
N ALA A 207 -0.75 -17.42 -11.36
CA ALA A 207 0.12 -18.05 -10.38
C ALA A 207 1.56 -18.25 -10.87
N ASN A 208 1.90 -17.78 -12.08
CA ASN A 208 3.26 -17.91 -12.60
C ASN A 208 4.10 -16.68 -12.26
N PRO A 209 4.96 -16.76 -11.22
CA PRO A 209 5.82 -15.65 -10.82
C PRO A 209 6.84 -15.25 -11.90
N GLU A 210 7.12 -16.12 -12.88
CA GLU A 210 8.06 -15.85 -13.98
C GLU A 210 7.68 -14.62 -14.83
N VAL A 211 6.41 -14.18 -14.76
CA VAL A 211 5.95 -12.91 -15.37
C VAL A 211 6.73 -11.74 -14.80
N PHE A 212 6.87 -11.71 -13.48
CA PHE A 212 7.50 -10.60 -12.76
C PHE A 212 9.02 -10.65 -12.78
N ASP A 213 9.62 -11.77 -13.17
CA ASP A 213 11.06 -11.88 -13.46
C ASP A 213 11.45 -11.08 -14.71
N ASN A 214 10.49 -10.84 -15.60
CA ASN A 214 10.74 -10.23 -16.91
C ASN A 214 10.17 -8.84 -17.10
N THR A 215 9.10 -8.48 -16.36
CA THR A 215 8.42 -7.19 -16.50
C THR A 215 7.93 -6.70 -15.16
N ASN A 216 8.32 -5.51 -14.78
CA ASN A 216 7.97 -4.92 -13.50
C ASN A 216 7.55 -3.46 -13.66
N VAL A 217 6.90 -2.92 -12.65
CA VAL A 217 6.71 -1.49 -12.46
C VAL A 217 7.62 -1.01 -11.33
N TYR A 218 7.97 0.25 -11.38
CA TYR A 218 8.89 0.87 -10.44
C TYR A 218 8.38 2.23 -9.98
N GLY A 219 8.84 2.67 -8.84
CA GLY A 219 8.62 4.04 -8.39
C GLY A 219 8.76 4.23 -6.90
N ASP A 220 9.05 5.46 -6.55
CA ASP A 220 9.22 5.89 -5.18
C ASP A 220 8.14 6.92 -4.80
N ILE A 221 7.71 6.92 -3.54
CA ILE A 221 6.89 7.98 -2.96
C ILE A 221 7.63 8.50 -1.74
N ASN A 222 8.05 9.76 -1.77
CA ASN A 222 8.89 10.29 -0.71
C ASN A 222 8.49 11.71 -0.31
N GLY A 223 8.34 11.96 0.99
CA GLY A 223 8.04 13.27 1.54
C GLY A 223 6.72 13.88 1.10
N SER A 224 5.78 13.06 0.65
CA SER A 224 4.55 13.49 -0.02
C SER A 224 3.32 13.35 0.87
N ASP A 225 2.29 14.13 0.57
CA ASP A 225 0.98 14.10 1.22
C ASP A 225 -0.04 13.48 0.26
N ILE A 226 -0.56 12.29 0.61
CA ILE A 226 -1.48 11.50 -0.23
C ILE A 226 -2.79 11.33 0.51
N HIS A 227 -3.87 11.92 -0.01
CA HIS A 227 -5.12 11.98 0.75
C HIS A 227 -6.39 11.96 -0.10
N HIS A 228 -7.52 11.59 0.51
CA HIS A 228 -8.85 11.58 -0.13
C HIS A 228 -8.89 10.79 -1.44
N MET A 229 -8.01 9.80 -1.57
CA MET A 229 -7.95 8.87 -2.69
C MET A 229 -9.02 7.79 -2.56
N TYR A 230 -9.33 7.08 -3.65
CA TYR A 230 -10.11 5.85 -3.50
C TYR A 230 -9.30 4.76 -2.78
N TYR A 231 -8.11 4.39 -3.29
CA TYR A 231 -7.01 3.78 -2.53
C TYR A 231 -5.91 4.83 -2.39
N GLY A 232 -5.24 4.90 -1.28
CA GLY A 232 -4.09 5.78 -1.13
C GLY A 232 -3.06 5.53 -2.24
N MET A 233 -2.63 4.27 -2.36
CA MET A 233 -1.89 3.77 -3.51
C MET A 233 -2.14 2.27 -3.69
N TYR A 234 -1.97 1.77 -4.89
CA TYR A 234 -2.08 0.35 -5.26
C TYR A 234 -0.93 -0.05 -6.17
N SER A 235 -0.35 -1.22 -5.95
CA SER A 235 0.65 -1.75 -6.88
C SER A 235 0.42 -3.23 -7.21
N TYR A 236 0.94 -3.66 -8.35
CA TYR A 236 0.88 -5.03 -8.84
C TYR A 236 2.15 -5.31 -9.65
N GLY A 237 3.03 -6.18 -9.13
CA GLY A 237 4.33 -6.45 -9.74
C GLY A 237 5.35 -5.31 -9.57
N HIS A 238 5.27 -4.58 -8.47
CA HIS A 238 6.19 -3.49 -8.16
C HIS A 238 7.47 -4.02 -7.53
N GLN A 239 8.62 -3.58 -8.00
CA GLN A 239 9.89 -4.07 -7.49
C GLN A 239 10.75 -2.96 -6.86
N GLY A 240 11.13 -3.17 -5.60
CA GLY A 240 12.17 -2.40 -4.91
C GLY A 240 11.83 -0.93 -4.61
N GLY A 241 10.55 -0.53 -4.56
CA GLY A 241 10.12 0.85 -4.27
C GLY A 241 10.44 1.31 -2.85
N ARG A 242 10.67 2.60 -2.69
CA ARG A 242 10.88 3.29 -1.40
C ARG A 242 9.74 4.27 -1.17
N TRP A 243 8.88 3.97 -0.23
CA TRP A 243 7.74 4.79 0.13
C TRP A 243 7.96 5.32 1.54
N THR A 244 8.57 6.49 1.63
CA THR A 244 9.14 6.97 2.89
C THR A 244 8.79 8.43 3.18
N ASP A 245 8.65 8.71 4.48
CA ASP A 245 8.49 10.08 4.98
C ASP A 245 7.19 10.75 4.47
N ASN A 246 6.16 9.96 4.16
CA ASN A 246 4.90 10.43 3.61
C ASN A 246 3.81 10.58 4.68
N LYS A 247 2.79 11.39 4.37
CA LYS A 247 1.47 11.31 4.97
C LYS A 247 0.53 10.57 4.04
N MET A 248 -0.22 9.62 4.58
CA MET A 248 -1.15 8.79 3.83
C MET A 248 -2.47 8.72 4.59
N HIS A 249 -3.48 9.52 4.21
CA HIS A 249 -4.63 9.70 5.10
C HIS A 249 -5.96 9.99 4.40
N ASP A 250 -7.04 9.81 5.15
CA ASP A 250 -8.42 10.09 4.70
C ASP A 250 -8.78 9.39 3.38
N ASN A 251 -8.18 8.24 3.09
CA ASN A 251 -8.46 7.48 1.89
C ASN A 251 -9.66 6.55 2.10
N HIS A 252 -10.45 6.37 1.04
CA HIS A 252 -11.71 5.62 1.11
C HIS A 252 -11.51 4.12 1.34
N LYS A 253 -10.34 3.59 1.01
CA LYS A 253 -9.97 2.19 1.27
C LYS A 253 -8.68 2.12 2.10
N TYR A 254 -7.63 1.60 1.54
CA TYR A 254 -6.34 1.40 2.18
C TYR A 254 -5.47 2.65 2.11
N GLY A 255 -4.49 2.73 3.01
CA GLY A 255 -3.39 3.67 2.84
C GLY A 255 -2.41 3.15 1.77
N PHE A 256 -1.43 2.34 2.17
CA PHE A 256 -0.52 1.65 1.25
C PHE A 256 -1.03 0.24 0.96
N ASP A 257 -1.20 -0.09 -0.31
CA ASP A 257 -1.65 -1.41 -0.77
C ASP A 257 -0.73 -1.98 -1.86
N PRO A 258 0.51 -2.38 -1.51
CA PRO A 258 1.25 -3.28 -2.38
C PRO A 258 0.48 -4.60 -2.50
N HIS A 259 0.21 -4.99 -3.73
CA HIS A 259 -0.62 -6.14 -4.05
C HIS A 259 0.10 -7.03 -5.07
N ASP A 260 -0.23 -8.29 -5.12
CA ASP A 260 0.28 -9.34 -6.02
C ASP A 260 1.72 -9.10 -6.52
N ASP A 261 2.65 -9.86 -5.97
CA ASP A 261 4.05 -9.91 -6.41
C ASP A 261 4.78 -8.53 -6.40
N SER A 262 4.41 -7.68 -5.43
CA SER A 262 5.13 -6.43 -5.18
C SER A 262 6.18 -6.65 -4.10
N ASP A 263 7.45 -6.85 -4.50
CA ASP A 263 8.50 -7.35 -3.65
C ASP A 263 9.57 -6.31 -3.30
N TYR A 264 10.33 -6.58 -2.24
CA TYR A 264 11.48 -5.78 -1.80
C TYR A 264 11.18 -4.30 -1.53
N LEU A 265 9.94 -4.00 -1.17
CA LEU A 265 9.51 -2.64 -0.88
C LEU A 265 10.01 -2.18 0.48
N ILE A 266 10.25 -0.87 0.60
CA ILE A 266 10.56 -0.21 1.86
C ILE A 266 9.45 0.80 2.15
N ILE A 267 8.66 0.56 3.20
CA ILE A 267 7.60 1.45 3.67
C ILE A 267 8.01 1.96 5.05
N ALA A 268 8.52 3.17 5.13
CA ALA A 268 9.17 3.62 6.35
C ALA A 268 8.96 5.10 6.69
N ARG A 269 8.90 5.41 7.98
CA ARG A 269 8.78 6.78 8.52
C ARG A 269 7.57 7.54 7.98
N ASN A 270 6.51 6.80 7.65
CA ASN A 270 5.26 7.39 7.19
C ASN A 270 4.31 7.66 8.37
N GLU A 271 3.48 8.66 8.22
CA GLU A 271 2.32 8.92 9.06
C GLU A 271 1.06 8.47 8.30
N VAL A 272 0.39 7.41 8.79
CA VAL A 272 -0.72 6.73 8.09
C VAL A 272 -1.95 6.77 9.00
N TYR A 273 -3.01 7.49 8.61
CA TYR A 273 -4.13 7.69 9.51
C TYR A 273 -5.48 7.93 8.82
N SER A 274 -6.56 7.72 9.53
CA SER A 274 -7.94 7.99 9.06
C SER A 274 -8.29 7.32 7.72
N ASN A 275 -7.61 6.23 7.36
CA ASN A 275 -8.01 5.44 6.21
C ASN A 275 -9.19 4.52 6.60
N VAL A 276 -10.18 4.37 5.71
CA VAL A 276 -11.41 3.62 6.04
C VAL A 276 -11.13 2.14 6.26
N ASN A 277 -10.09 1.58 5.64
CA ASN A 277 -9.66 0.21 5.83
C ASN A 277 -8.22 0.18 6.38
N HIS A 278 -7.42 -0.85 6.06
CA HIS A 278 -6.07 -1.04 6.61
C HIS A 278 -5.13 0.14 6.32
N GLY A 279 -4.25 0.44 7.28
CA GLY A 279 -3.23 1.47 7.09
C GLY A 279 -2.21 1.06 6.03
N ILE A 280 -1.54 -0.07 6.24
CA ILE A 280 -0.56 -0.66 5.32
C ILE A 280 -0.94 -2.13 5.14
N ILE A 281 -1.18 -2.57 3.92
CA ILE A 281 -1.47 -3.98 3.61
C ILE A 281 -0.53 -4.50 2.53
N ALA A 282 0.28 -5.51 2.83
CA ALA A 282 0.99 -6.31 1.85
C ALA A 282 0.10 -7.47 1.42
N SER A 283 -0.45 -7.42 0.21
CA SER A 283 -1.52 -8.30 -0.23
C SER A 283 -1.10 -9.23 -1.35
N ARG A 284 -1.01 -10.50 -1.04
CA ARG A 284 -0.73 -11.60 -1.97
C ARG A 284 0.67 -11.60 -2.58
N ARG A 285 1.53 -12.43 -2.03
CA ARG A 285 2.89 -12.68 -2.52
C ARG A 285 3.77 -11.41 -2.61
N CYS A 286 3.61 -10.54 -1.63
CA CYS A 286 4.45 -9.36 -1.50
C CYS A 286 5.60 -9.70 -0.54
N ASN A 287 6.71 -10.17 -1.08
CA ASN A 287 7.78 -10.78 -0.30
C ASN A 287 8.92 -9.82 0.03
N ASN A 288 9.65 -10.11 1.11
CA ASN A 288 10.84 -9.35 1.52
C ASN A 288 10.58 -7.85 1.71
N ILE A 289 9.37 -7.49 2.14
CA ILE A 289 9.01 -6.09 2.42
C ILE A 289 9.57 -5.67 3.79
N LYS A 290 10.04 -4.43 3.86
CA LYS A 290 10.44 -3.81 5.13
C LYS A 290 9.46 -2.69 5.49
N ILE A 291 8.81 -2.83 6.65
CA ILE A 291 7.84 -1.85 7.18
C ILE A 291 8.37 -1.37 8.53
N TYR A 292 8.91 -0.15 8.59
CA TYR A 292 9.55 0.30 9.83
C TYR A 292 9.41 1.79 10.12
N ASP A 293 9.46 2.13 11.40
CA ASP A 293 9.39 3.50 11.91
C ASP A 293 8.14 4.28 11.44
N ASN A 294 7.06 3.58 11.09
CA ASN A 294 5.80 4.23 10.71
C ASN A 294 4.95 4.52 11.95
N THR A 295 4.17 5.58 11.90
CA THR A 295 3.08 5.87 12.85
C THR A 295 1.75 5.61 12.15
N VAL A 296 0.98 4.62 12.63
CA VAL A 296 -0.30 4.20 12.03
C VAL A 296 -1.40 4.33 13.06
N TYR A 297 -2.49 5.06 12.76
CA TYR A 297 -3.55 5.31 13.73
C TYR A 297 -4.90 5.67 13.13
N ASP A 298 -5.94 5.60 13.97
CA ASP A 298 -7.31 6.03 13.67
C ASP A 298 -7.88 5.40 12.38
N GLY A 299 -7.60 4.11 12.12
CA GLY A 299 -8.20 3.35 11.02
C GLY A 299 -9.67 3.00 11.28
N GLY A 300 -10.39 2.65 10.22
CA GLY A 300 -11.80 2.27 10.29
C GLY A 300 -12.09 1.01 11.13
N SER A 301 -13.36 0.63 11.20
CA SER A 301 -13.78 -0.57 11.95
C SER A 301 -13.13 -1.83 11.39
N ASP A 302 -12.63 -2.69 12.27
CA ASP A 302 -11.92 -3.93 11.96
C ASP A 302 -10.62 -3.78 11.11
N ALA A 303 -10.21 -2.55 10.83
CA ALA A 303 -9.00 -2.26 10.09
C ALA A 303 -7.74 -2.62 10.90
N ALA A 304 -6.82 -3.36 10.30
CA ALA A 304 -5.49 -3.55 10.86
C ALA A 304 -4.60 -2.33 10.59
N GLY A 305 -3.71 -2.02 11.53
CA GLY A 305 -2.67 -1.03 11.28
C GLY A 305 -1.75 -1.47 10.15
N ILE A 306 -1.19 -2.68 10.28
CA ILE A 306 -0.36 -3.34 9.26
C ILE A 306 -0.93 -4.73 9.00
N PHE A 307 -0.98 -5.16 7.74
CA PHE A 307 -1.52 -6.46 7.38
C PHE A 307 -0.64 -7.21 6.36
N LEU A 308 -0.17 -8.38 6.73
CA LEU A 308 0.44 -9.35 5.82
C LEU A 308 -0.63 -10.35 5.37
N HIS A 309 -0.99 -10.32 4.11
CA HIS A 309 -2.12 -11.09 3.58
C HIS A 309 -1.68 -12.04 2.47
N ARG A 310 -1.88 -13.34 2.69
CA ARG A 310 -1.69 -14.45 1.74
C ARG A 310 -0.33 -14.47 1.05
N SER A 311 0.59 -15.22 1.64
CA SER A 311 1.95 -15.43 1.13
C SER A 311 2.75 -14.12 0.94
N SER A 312 2.55 -13.15 1.81
CA SER A 312 3.44 -11.99 1.90
C SER A 312 4.54 -12.33 2.90
N ASP A 313 5.51 -13.09 2.41
CA ASP A 313 6.47 -13.82 3.22
C ASP A 313 7.78 -13.06 3.44
N SER A 314 8.51 -13.44 4.50
CA SER A 314 9.83 -12.88 4.83
C SER A 314 9.82 -11.35 5.02
N ALA A 315 8.74 -10.83 5.58
CA ALA A 315 8.62 -9.40 5.90
C ALA A 315 9.42 -9.05 7.17
N GLU A 316 10.08 -7.90 7.18
CA GLU A 316 10.66 -7.30 8.38
C GLU A 316 9.79 -6.13 8.84
N ILE A 317 9.17 -6.22 10.05
CA ILE A 317 8.27 -5.19 10.58
C ILE A 317 8.79 -4.72 11.94
N TYR A 318 9.34 -3.51 12.01
CA TYR A 318 9.98 -3.06 13.24
C TYR A 318 9.89 -1.55 13.50
N GLY A 319 9.98 -1.17 14.77
CA GLY A 319 10.01 0.24 15.17
C GLY A 319 8.72 1.00 14.90
N ASN A 320 7.63 0.34 14.50
CA ASN A 320 6.38 1.01 14.20
C ASN A 320 5.60 1.35 15.47
N ASN A 321 4.88 2.48 15.44
CA ASN A 321 3.96 2.90 16.47
C ASN A 321 2.51 2.81 15.92
N VAL A 322 1.77 1.78 16.35
CA VAL A 322 0.40 1.53 15.91
C VAL A 322 -0.56 1.78 17.06
N LYS A 323 -1.49 2.70 16.87
CA LYS A 323 -2.38 3.11 17.97
C LYS A 323 -3.81 3.42 17.52
N ASN A 324 -4.73 3.35 18.49
CA ASN A 324 -6.14 3.71 18.29
C ASN A 324 -6.80 2.98 17.11
N MET A 325 -6.47 1.70 16.92
CA MET A 325 -7.09 0.88 15.88
C MET A 325 -8.28 0.10 16.44
N GLN A 326 -9.39 0.07 15.70
CA GLN A 326 -10.54 -0.76 16.07
C GLN A 326 -10.32 -2.25 15.71
N GLY A 327 -9.33 -2.56 14.92
CA GLY A 327 -8.84 -3.89 14.60
C GLY A 327 -7.47 -4.19 15.24
N PRO A 328 -6.76 -5.21 14.76
CA PRO A 328 -5.43 -5.56 15.24
C PRO A 328 -4.37 -4.53 14.86
N GLY A 329 -3.36 -4.38 15.71
CA GLY A 329 -2.17 -3.60 15.37
C GLY A 329 -1.47 -4.17 14.13
N ILE A 330 -1.10 -5.47 14.18
CA ILE A 330 -0.65 -6.24 13.01
C ILE A 330 -1.58 -7.44 12.84
N ALA A 331 -2.00 -7.69 11.60
CA ALA A 331 -2.64 -8.92 11.19
C ALA A 331 -1.72 -9.72 10.26
N ILE A 332 -1.68 -11.04 10.44
CA ILE A 332 -0.99 -11.97 9.55
C ILE A 332 -1.99 -13.05 9.16
N LEU A 333 -2.25 -13.17 7.87
CA LEU A 333 -3.14 -14.18 7.32
C LEU A 333 -2.36 -14.97 6.26
N GLU A 334 -2.10 -16.25 6.56
CA GLU A 334 -1.41 -17.17 5.67
C GLU A 334 -0.12 -16.58 5.05
N SER A 335 0.69 -15.95 5.91
CA SER A 335 2.01 -15.41 5.57
C SER A 335 3.05 -15.94 6.55
N PHE A 336 4.29 -16.10 6.08
CA PHE A 336 5.31 -16.91 6.75
C PHE A 336 6.63 -16.15 6.88
N ASP A 337 7.47 -16.63 7.81
CA ASP A 337 8.86 -16.20 7.97
C ASP A 337 9.02 -14.69 8.27
N ALA A 338 8.00 -14.05 8.83
CA ALA A 338 8.10 -12.64 9.18
C ALA A 338 8.90 -12.43 10.48
N ASP A 339 9.75 -11.40 10.50
CA ASP A 339 10.46 -10.92 11.66
C ASP A 339 9.84 -9.62 12.16
N ILE A 340 9.21 -9.65 13.38
CA ILE A 340 8.37 -8.56 13.88
C ILE A 340 8.88 -8.14 15.25
N TYR A 341 9.54 -6.98 15.33
CA TYR A 341 10.23 -6.59 16.55
C TYR A 341 10.22 -5.09 16.85
N ASP A 342 10.39 -4.76 18.12
CA ASP A 342 10.49 -3.38 18.61
C ASP A 342 9.32 -2.46 18.20
N ASN A 343 8.15 -3.03 17.91
CA ASN A 343 6.93 -2.26 17.62
C ASN A 343 6.20 -1.92 18.93
N VAL A 344 5.48 -0.81 18.92
CA VAL A 344 4.60 -0.38 20.00
C VAL A 344 3.16 -0.39 19.52
N PHE A 345 2.28 -1.07 20.25
CA PHE A 345 0.85 -1.15 20.01
C PHE A 345 0.11 -0.56 21.21
N GLU A 346 -0.75 0.41 20.97
CA GLU A 346 -1.51 1.08 22.04
C GLU A 346 -2.97 1.30 21.63
N ASN A 347 -3.92 0.94 22.51
CA ASN A 347 -5.35 1.08 22.26
C ASN A 347 -5.79 0.40 20.94
N VAL A 348 -5.41 -0.85 20.76
CA VAL A 348 -5.81 -1.69 19.60
C VAL A 348 -6.65 -2.86 20.09
N THR A 349 -7.41 -3.52 19.20
CA THR A 349 -8.20 -4.67 19.62
C THR A 349 -7.29 -5.86 19.98
N HIS A 350 -6.39 -6.23 19.09
CA HIS A 350 -5.31 -7.19 19.33
C HIS A 350 -3.99 -6.55 18.96
N GLY A 351 -2.93 -6.80 19.73
CA GLY A 351 -1.60 -6.34 19.34
C GLY A 351 -1.18 -6.97 18.01
N ILE A 352 -0.97 -8.29 18.00
CA ILE A 352 -0.71 -9.06 16.77
C ILE A 352 -1.67 -10.23 16.69
N ARG A 353 -2.27 -10.43 15.53
CA ARG A 353 -3.17 -11.54 15.21
C ARG A 353 -2.62 -12.36 14.05
N ILE A 354 -2.42 -13.67 14.28
CA ILE A 354 -1.94 -14.62 13.25
C ILE A 354 -3.06 -15.60 12.95
N SER A 355 -3.37 -15.82 11.68
CA SER A 355 -4.47 -16.68 11.26
C SER A 355 -4.18 -17.40 9.95
N LEU A 356 -5.06 -18.36 9.64
CA LEU A 356 -5.11 -19.12 8.39
C LEU A 356 -3.75 -19.75 8.05
N GLY A 357 -3.17 -20.46 9.02
CA GLY A 357 -1.90 -21.16 8.81
C GLY A 357 -0.64 -20.29 8.80
N GLY A 358 -0.74 -18.99 9.10
CA GLY A 358 0.45 -18.13 9.22
C GLY A 358 1.47 -18.73 10.18
N GLY A 359 2.71 -18.95 9.72
CA GLY A 359 3.66 -19.76 10.45
C GLY A 359 5.11 -19.31 10.34
N ASN A 360 5.93 -19.89 11.23
CA ASN A 360 7.36 -19.59 11.34
C ASN A 360 7.68 -18.09 11.54
N ASN A 361 6.74 -17.34 12.13
CA ASN A 361 6.94 -15.91 12.38
C ASN A 361 7.65 -15.71 13.72
N TYR A 362 8.62 -14.81 13.76
CA TYR A 362 9.35 -14.43 14.95
C TYR A 362 8.89 -13.07 15.46
N VAL A 363 8.19 -13.06 16.59
CA VAL A 363 7.60 -11.87 17.22
C VAL A 363 8.33 -11.58 18.52
N HIS A 364 9.16 -10.55 18.56
CA HIS A 364 10.02 -10.30 19.72
C HIS A 364 10.25 -8.82 20.03
N GLY A 365 10.52 -8.53 21.29
CA GLY A 365 10.84 -7.16 21.72
C GLY A 365 9.71 -6.14 21.60
N ASN A 366 8.51 -6.55 21.21
CA ASN A 366 7.38 -5.66 21.02
C ASN A 366 6.74 -5.25 22.33
N THR A 367 6.08 -4.09 22.35
CA THR A 367 5.33 -3.59 23.49
C THR A 367 3.84 -3.47 23.15
N PHE A 368 3.00 -4.12 23.92
CA PHE A 368 1.55 -4.13 23.80
C PHE A 368 0.92 -3.42 25.00
N LYS A 369 0.17 -2.35 24.77
CA LYS A 369 -0.47 -1.55 25.82
C LYS A 369 -1.96 -1.39 25.56
N HIS A 370 -2.75 -1.58 26.61
CA HIS A 370 -4.19 -1.33 26.60
C HIS A 370 -4.92 -2.00 25.40
N CYS A 371 -4.47 -3.21 25.01
CA CYS A 371 -5.21 -3.98 24.02
C CYS A 371 -6.55 -4.43 24.64
N SER A 372 -7.67 -4.14 23.97
CA SER A 372 -8.99 -4.48 24.48
C SER A 372 -9.30 -5.98 24.38
N GLY A 373 -8.61 -6.70 23.50
CA GLY A 373 -8.62 -8.15 23.37
C GLY A 373 -7.28 -8.75 23.87
N TYR A 374 -6.48 -9.26 22.98
CA TYR A 374 -5.24 -9.98 23.28
C TYR A 374 -4.00 -9.19 22.87
N GLY A 375 -2.91 -9.31 23.62
CA GLY A 375 -1.61 -8.89 23.16
C GLY A 375 -1.19 -9.66 21.90
N LEU A 376 -1.19 -10.99 22.01
CA LEU A 376 -0.91 -11.91 20.89
C LEU A 376 -2.06 -12.93 20.74
N PHE A 377 -2.51 -13.15 19.51
CA PHE A 377 -3.63 -14.03 19.22
C PHE A 377 -3.40 -14.88 17.99
N THR A 378 -3.59 -16.20 18.11
CA THR A 378 -3.58 -17.13 16.94
C THR A 378 -4.89 -17.90 16.82
N TYR A 379 -5.36 -18.13 15.59
CA TYR A 379 -6.56 -18.94 15.31
C TYR A 379 -6.59 -19.37 13.84
N MET A 380 -7.36 -20.40 13.51
CA MET A 380 -7.46 -20.90 12.13
C MET A 380 -8.04 -19.88 11.14
N GLY A 381 -8.95 -19.03 11.60
CA GLY A 381 -9.71 -18.17 10.69
C GLY A 381 -10.93 -18.88 10.07
N SER A 382 -11.59 -18.21 9.15
CA SER A 382 -12.81 -18.72 8.47
C SER A 382 -12.63 -18.96 6.97
N ASP A 383 -11.53 -18.47 6.41
CA ASP A 383 -11.25 -18.60 4.99
C ASP A 383 -10.62 -19.96 4.67
N ASP A 384 -10.72 -20.37 3.42
CA ASP A 384 -10.04 -21.58 2.96
C ASP A 384 -8.53 -21.29 2.80
N PRO A 385 -7.66 -22.12 3.39
CA PRO A 385 -6.22 -21.97 3.22
C PRO A 385 -5.76 -22.31 1.79
N GLU A 386 -4.78 -21.56 1.30
CA GLU A 386 -4.17 -21.79 -0.01
C GLU A 386 -2.83 -22.52 0.08
N LYS A 387 -2.16 -22.44 1.23
CA LYS A 387 -0.78 -22.94 1.43
C LYS A 387 -0.66 -24.02 2.49
N THR A 388 -1.55 -24.03 3.48
CA THR A 388 -1.55 -25.01 4.56
C THR A 388 -2.72 -25.97 4.40
N GLU A 389 -2.59 -27.20 4.93
CA GLU A 389 -3.61 -28.25 4.78
C GLU A 389 -4.89 -27.92 5.57
N ASP A 390 -4.73 -27.38 6.78
CA ASP A 390 -5.84 -27.21 7.72
C ASP A 390 -6.02 -25.76 8.25
N GLY A 391 -5.19 -24.82 7.81
CA GLY A 391 -5.25 -23.43 8.23
C GLY A 391 -4.77 -23.15 9.67
N ARG A 392 -4.12 -24.11 10.34
CA ARG A 392 -3.58 -23.91 11.69
C ARG A 392 -2.28 -23.11 11.65
N PRO A 393 -2.20 -21.97 12.38
CA PRO A 393 -0.93 -21.28 12.56
C PRO A 393 0.09 -22.19 13.26
N GLY A 394 1.35 -22.21 12.79
CA GLY A 394 2.34 -23.13 13.34
C GLY A 394 3.74 -22.53 13.44
N GLU A 395 4.57 -23.11 14.31
CA GLU A 395 5.99 -22.81 14.47
C GLU A 395 6.30 -21.33 14.78
N ASN A 396 5.30 -20.58 15.30
CA ASN A 396 5.49 -19.19 15.67
C ASN A 396 6.24 -19.05 16.98
N ILE A 397 7.10 -18.04 17.09
CA ILE A 397 7.93 -17.77 18.26
C ILE A 397 7.56 -16.40 18.83
N PHE A 398 7.19 -16.35 20.12
CA PHE A 398 6.86 -15.14 20.87
C PHE A 398 7.88 -14.93 21.99
N ASN A 399 8.82 -14.00 21.81
CA ASN A 399 9.97 -13.84 22.70
C ASN A 399 10.17 -12.39 23.16
N ASP A 400 10.53 -12.21 24.42
CA ASP A 400 10.96 -10.93 25.01
C ASP A 400 9.97 -9.76 24.77
N ASN A 401 8.68 -10.05 24.57
CA ASN A 401 7.67 -9.03 24.43
C ASN A 401 7.21 -8.50 25.79
N LYS A 402 6.74 -7.24 25.81
CA LYS A 402 6.14 -6.61 26.97
C LYS A 402 4.64 -6.45 26.74
N ILE A 403 3.84 -7.03 27.62
CA ILE A 403 2.38 -6.98 27.56
C ILE A 403 1.90 -6.23 28.82
N GLU A 404 1.38 -5.01 28.62
CA GLU A 404 1.08 -4.06 29.69
C GLU A 404 -0.38 -3.67 29.67
N GLU A 405 -1.08 -3.87 30.78
CA GLU A 405 -2.48 -3.44 30.99
C GLU A 405 -3.42 -3.85 29.84
N THR A 406 -3.22 -5.05 29.29
CA THR A 406 -4.10 -5.64 28.27
C THR A 406 -5.16 -6.52 28.93
N ALA A 407 -6.32 -6.66 28.30
CA ALA A 407 -7.40 -7.51 28.82
C ALA A 407 -6.95 -8.97 28.93
N TYR A 408 -6.21 -9.43 27.91
CA TYR A 408 -5.61 -10.77 27.87
C TYR A 408 -4.20 -10.71 27.32
N GLY A 409 -3.27 -11.50 27.83
CA GLY A 409 -1.89 -11.56 27.34
C GLY A 409 -1.77 -12.26 25.99
N ILE A 410 -1.67 -13.58 26.01
CA ILE A 410 -1.49 -14.42 24.81
C ILE A 410 -2.63 -15.43 24.73
N TYR A 411 -3.25 -15.55 23.58
CA TYR A 411 -4.24 -16.58 23.28
C TYR A 411 -3.86 -17.40 22.04
N ILE A 412 -3.53 -18.66 22.26
CA ILE A 412 -3.33 -19.62 21.19
C ILE A 412 -4.61 -20.46 21.07
N LYS A 413 -5.58 -19.96 20.29
CA LYS A 413 -6.86 -20.66 20.14
C LYS A 413 -6.70 -21.95 19.34
N GLU A 414 -6.00 -21.85 18.21
CA GLU A 414 -5.59 -22.97 17.39
C GLU A 414 -4.14 -22.70 16.95
N GLY A 415 -3.33 -23.75 16.89
CA GLY A 415 -1.94 -23.62 16.47
C GLY A 415 -1.13 -24.86 16.80
N ASP A 416 0.03 -24.97 16.21
CA ASP A 416 0.95 -26.08 16.43
C ASP A 416 2.37 -25.54 16.70
N ASN A 417 3.12 -26.21 17.57
CA ASN A 417 4.55 -25.92 17.83
C ASN A 417 4.87 -24.44 18.15
N THR A 418 3.99 -23.74 18.89
CA THR A 418 4.23 -22.35 19.27
C THR A 418 5.16 -22.26 20.47
N SER A 419 6.21 -21.43 20.40
CA SER A 419 7.18 -21.19 21.47
C SER A 419 6.97 -19.82 22.11
N ILE A 420 6.83 -19.77 23.43
CA ILE A 420 6.55 -18.55 24.19
C ILE A 420 7.56 -18.44 25.34
N PHE A 421 8.51 -17.52 25.26
CA PHE A 421 9.53 -17.39 26.28
C PHE A 421 10.06 -15.97 26.48
N GLY A 422 10.50 -15.66 27.69
CA GLY A 422 11.12 -14.37 28.03
C GLY A 422 10.15 -13.19 28.04
N ASN A 423 8.85 -13.37 27.82
CA ASN A 423 7.89 -12.26 27.79
C ASN A 423 7.60 -11.73 29.21
N THR A 424 7.31 -10.45 29.31
CA THR A 424 6.97 -9.79 30.59
C THR A 424 5.53 -9.28 30.54
N PHE A 425 4.76 -9.62 31.57
CA PHE A 425 3.37 -9.20 31.73
C PHE A 425 3.24 -8.27 32.92
N THR A 426 2.57 -7.14 32.75
CA THR A 426 2.31 -6.16 33.82
C THR A 426 0.87 -5.69 33.77
N GLY A 427 0.11 -5.76 34.85
CA GLY A 427 -1.29 -5.34 34.87
C GLY A 427 -2.22 -6.18 34.01
N THR A 428 -1.78 -7.37 33.59
CA THR A 428 -2.55 -8.33 32.77
C THR A 428 -2.87 -9.56 33.63
N GLU A 429 -4.13 -9.75 33.99
CA GLU A 429 -4.54 -10.86 34.89
C GLU A 429 -4.53 -12.22 34.14
N LYS A 430 -4.95 -12.25 32.90
CA LYS A 430 -5.08 -13.50 32.10
C LYS A 430 -3.93 -13.57 31.10
N VAL A 431 -2.79 -14.08 31.53
CA VAL A 431 -1.55 -14.01 30.77
C VAL A 431 -1.44 -15.02 29.64
N LEU A 432 -1.97 -16.24 29.82
CA LEU A 432 -1.95 -17.27 28.78
C LEU A 432 -3.25 -18.06 28.74
N PHE A 433 -3.76 -18.22 27.54
CA PHE A 433 -4.83 -19.15 27.23
C PHE A 433 -4.44 -19.96 25.99
N THR A 434 -4.40 -21.27 26.08
CA THR A 434 -4.01 -22.12 24.95
C THR A 434 -4.95 -23.30 24.76
N MET A 435 -5.29 -23.56 23.51
CA MET A 435 -6.05 -24.72 23.02
C MET A 435 -5.28 -25.43 21.91
N ALA A 436 -3.96 -25.23 21.87
CA ALA A 436 -3.09 -25.66 20.77
C ALA A 436 -2.26 -26.90 21.13
N ASN A 437 -1.71 -27.53 20.10
CA ASN A 437 -0.75 -28.60 20.24
C ASN A 437 0.64 -28.03 20.52
N ASP A 438 1.41 -28.75 21.35
CA ASP A 438 2.85 -28.54 21.53
C ASP A 438 3.28 -27.07 21.76
N THR A 439 2.51 -26.33 22.55
CA THR A 439 2.91 -24.99 23.00
C THR A 439 3.94 -25.10 24.10
N THR A 440 5.10 -24.45 23.92
CA THR A 440 6.14 -24.33 24.95
C THR A 440 6.06 -23.01 25.68
N TRP A 441 6.31 -23.02 26.99
CA TRP A 441 6.30 -21.85 27.86
C TRP A 441 7.47 -21.85 28.82
N SER A 442 8.39 -20.86 28.76
CA SER A 442 9.54 -20.82 29.63
C SER A 442 10.03 -19.39 29.89
N GLY A 443 10.58 -19.13 31.07
CA GLY A 443 11.26 -17.87 31.39
C GLY A 443 10.42 -16.61 31.33
N ASN A 444 9.08 -16.71 31.22
CA ASN A 444 8.20 -15.55 31.20
C ASN A 444 8.02 -14.96 32.59
N VAL A 445 7.99 -13.63 32.70
CA VAL A 445 7.75 -12.90 33.95
C VAL A 445 6.27 -12.53 34.03
N VAL A 446 5.56 -13.09 35.02
CA VAL A 446 4.13 -12.91 35.21
C VAL A 446 3.83 -12.27 36.57
N PRO A 447 2.73 -11.49 36.74
CA PRO A 447 2.24 -11.04 38.03
C PRO A 447 1.97 -12.21 38.98
N SER A 448 2.10 -11.99 40.27
CA SER A 448 1.89 -13.03 41.28
C SER A 448 0.46 -13.55 41.38
N ASP A 449 -0.51 -12.78 40.86
CA ASP A 449 -1.93 -13.06 40.77
C ASP A 449 -2.36 -13.46 39.36
N ALA A 450 -1.41 -13.66 38.45
CA ALA A 450 -1.68 -13.99 37.06
C ALA A 450 -2.33 -15.35 36.90
N CYS A 451 -3.27 -15.40 35.98
CA CYS A 451 -3.99 -16.58 35.59
C CYS A 451 -3.44 -17.18 34.30
N THR A 452 -3.04 -18.46 34.35
CA THR A 452 -2.76 -19.24 33.15
C THR A 452 -3.77 -20.36 33.08
N LYS A 453 -4.48 -20.46 31.97
CA LYS A 453 -5.43 -21.55 31.77
C LYS A 453 -5.06 -22.38 30.55
N ASN A 454 -4.85 -23.65 30.80
CA ASN A 454 -4.84 -24.67 29.79
C ASN A 454 -6.29 -25.16 29.61
N ALA A 455 -7.02 -24.59 28.68
CA ALA A 455 -8.42 -24.94 28.52
C ALA A 455 -8.57 -26.30 27.82
N ASN A 456 -8.83 -27.31 28.63
CA ASN A 456 -9.05 -28.67 28.15
C ASN A 456 -10.42 -28.92 27.57
N VAL A 457 -11.36 -28.02 27.55
CA VAL A 457 -12.66 -28.16 26.86
C VAL A 457 -13.40 -26.82 26.71
N MET A 458 -13.73 -26.41 25.53
CA MET A 458 -14.90 -25.58 25.26
C MET A 458 -15.77 -26.26 24.21
N ASN A 459 -17.03 -26.52 24.54
CA ASN A 459 -18.09 -26.96 23.61
C ASN A 459 -17.95 -28.34 22.98
N GLY A 460 -17.34 -29.34 23.67
CA GLY A 460 -17.44 -30.75 23.25
C GLY A 460 -16.51 -31.18 22.12
N GLU A 461 -15.57 -30.36 21.71
CA GLU A 461 -14.53 -30.72 20.75
C GLU A 461 -13.32 -31.35 21.44
N THR A 462 -12.68 -32.30 20.76
CA THR A 462 -11.47 -32.97 21.27
C THR A 462 -10.30 -32.01 21.29
N ILE A 463 -9.79 -31.74 22.46
CA ILE A 463 -8.68 -30.81 22.65
C ILE A 463 -7.40 -31.59 22.82
N TYR A 464 -6.40 -31.20 22.08
CA TYR A 464 -5.06 -31.74 22.17
C TYR A 464 -4.35 -31.18 23.41
N ARG A 465 -3.64 -32.01 24.14
CA ARG A 465 -2.87 -31.59 25.32
C ARG A 465 -1.62 -30.85 24.88
N SER A 466 -1.50 -29.56 25.22
CA SER A 466 -0.19 -28.91 25.20
C SER A 466 0.69 -29.47 26.29
N THR A 467 1.87 -29.92 25.96
CA THR A 467 2.88 -30.28 26.95
C THR A 467 3.58 -29.02 27.38
N PHE A 468 3.25 -28.48 28.56
CA PHE A 468 4.03 -27.45 29.18
C PHE A 468 5.32 -28.05 29.72
N THR A 469 6.46 -27.68 29.16
CA THR A 469 7.73 -27.82 29.87
C THR A 469 7.90 -26.58 30.74
N SER A 470 7.30 -26.58 31.94
CA SER A 470 7.42 -25.44 32.85
C SER A 470 8.58 -25.62 33.80
N GLU A 471 9.50 -24.70 33.83
CA GLU A 471 10.31 -24.38 35.03
C GLU A 471 9.60 -23.38 35.94
N THR A 472 8.35 -23.03 35.72
CA THR A 472 7.59 -22.10 36.55
C THR A 472 6.80 -22.83 37.62
N THR A 473 7.40 -22.97 38.76
CA THR A 473 6.74 -23.19 40.03
C THR A 473 5.92 -21.94 40.36
N ASN A 474 4.63 -22.07 40.60
CA ASN A 474 3.67 -21.11 41.17
C ASN A 474 2.74 -20.36 40.21
N LEU A 475 2.07 -21.09 39.33
CA LEU A 475 0.86 -20.55 38.72
C LEU A 475 -0.38 -21.12 39.43
N PRO A 476 -1.38 -20.30 39.81
CA PRO A 476 -2.59 -20.81 40.45
C PRO A 476 -3.37 -21.74 39.51
N ASP A 477 -3.74 -22.92 39.99
CA ASP A 477 -4.51 -23.91 39.24
C ASP A 477 -5.98 -23.54 39.01
N ASP A 478 -6.47 -22.47 39.61
CA ASP A 478 -7.89 -22.13 39.69
C ASP A 478 -8.19 -20.71 39.14
N CYS A 479 -8.28 -20.56 37.82
CA CYS A 479 -8.90 -19.35 37.28
C CYS A 479 -10.18 -19.66 36.53
#